data_153cd5e5bc16794b3208b25394db0b06
#
_entry.id   153cd5e5bc16794b3208b25394db0b06
#
_cell.length_a   1.000
_cell.length_b   1.000
_cell.length_c   1.000
_cell.angle_alpha   90.00
_cell.angle_beta   90.00
_cell.angle_gamma   90.00
#
_symmetry.space_group_name_H-M   'P 1'
#
loop_
_entity.id
_entity.type
_entity.pdbx_description
1 polymer ?
#
loop_
_entity_poly.entity_id
_entity_poly.type
_entity_poly.pdbx_seq_one_letter_code
_entity_poly.pdbx_strand_id
1 'polypeptide(L)'
;VLEGLGVKPPMKISLRTGKETFAFAKNDEEFKALADHEDDRVQSAVAARLGTKSTLEETRTQRFIDISKRGTLPVPVRYYAAHTGRWGGDDKINMQNLPSRGPNGKKLKRSILAPEGYTLIDCDSSQIEARVLAWLAGQDDLTQAFANNEDVYKVMASRIYGVPEDEVTKDQRFVGKTTILGAGYGMGAVRFQEQLKGFGFDMELGEA
;
A
#
# COMPACT_ATOMS: atom_id res chain seq x y z
N VAL A 1 -13.92 17.68 19.19
CA VAL A 1 -12.78 17.77 20.15
C VAL A 1 -11.93 18.96 19.75
N LEU A 2 -11.29 19.02 18.57
CA LEU A 2 -10.42 20.13 18.19
C LEU A 2 -11.14 21.48 18.23
N GLU A 3 -12.34 21.58 17.65
CA GLU A 3 -13.17 22.82 17.73
C GLU A 3 -13.50 23.22 19.16
N GLY A 4 -13.78 22.25 20.05
CA GLY A 4 -14.02 22.52 21.47
C GLY A 4 -12.76 22.95 22.22
N LEU A 5 -11.58 22.80 21.63
CA LEU A 5 -10.28 23.31 22.12
C LEU A 5 -9.86 24.59 21.39
N GLY A 6 -10.73 25.18 20.56
CA GLY A 6 -10.44 26.40 19.81
C GLY A 6 -9.57 26.20 18.57
N VAL A 7 -9.31 24.98 18.19
CA VAL A 7 -8.49 24.66 17.00
C VAL A 7 -9.37 24.31 15.83
N LYS A 8 -9.19 25.02 14.70
CA LYS A 8 -9.90 24.71 13.46
C LYS A 8 -9.40 23.37 12.91
N PRO A 9 -10.29 22.38 12.69
CA PRO A 9 -9.88 21.11 12.11
C PRO A 9 -9.32 21.29 10.68
N PRO A 10 -8.20 20.66 10.34
CA PRO A 10 -7.69 20.68 8.97
C PRO A 10 -8.67 20.02 8.00
N MET A 11 -8.82 20.61 6.83
CA MET A 11 -9.75 20.18 5.79
C MET A 11 -8.99 19.83 4.51
N LYS A 12 -9.52 18.89 3.75
CA LYS A 12 -9.00 18.54 2.41
C LYS A 12 -10.14 18.23 1.45
N ILE A 13 -9.86 18.32 0.16
CA ILE A 13 -10.81 17.90 -0.87
C ILE A 13 -10.64 16.39 -1.09
N SER A 14 -11.72 15.64 -0.95
CA SER A 14 -11.75 14.21 -1.24
C SER A 14 -11.57 13.97 -2.74
N LEU A 15 -10.52 13.29 -3.14
CA LEU A 15 -10.27 12.92 -4.54
C LEU A 15 -11.38 12.05 -5.13
N ARG A 16 -12.12 11.32 -4.29
CA ARG A 16 -13.20 10.43 -4.73
C ARG A 16 -14.51 11.15 -4.97
N THR A 17 -14.81 12.18 -4.17
CA THR A 17 -16.14 12.83 -4.18
C THR A 17 -16.10 14.29 -4.58
N GLY A 18 -14.91 14.90 -4.70
CA GLY A 18 -14.72 16.34 -4.94
C GLY A 18 -15.22 17.25 -3.80
N LYS A 19 -15.65 16.68 -2.66
CA LYS A 19 -16.20 17.45 -1.53
C LYS A 19 -15.13 17.67 -0.46
N GLU A 20 -15.26 18.74 0.29
CA GLU A 20 -14.48 18.97 1.49
C GLU A 20 -14.74 17.87 2.53
N THR A 21 -13.68 17.43 3.17
CA THR A 21 -13.69 16.46 4.25
C THR A 21 -12.58 16.76 5.25
N PHE A 22 -12.70 16.26 6.48
CA PHE A 22 -11.66 16.41 7.47
C PHE A 22 -10.38 15.69 7.07
N ALA A 23 -9.25 16.38 7.19
CA ALA A 23 -7.91 15.84 6.96
C ALA A 23 -7.34 15.21 8.24
N PHE A 24 -7.84 14.03 8.65
CA PHE A 24 -7.45 13.33 9.88
C PHE A 24 -6.73 12.00 9.61
N ALA A 25 -6.23 11.79 8.40
CA ALA A 25 -5.46 10.61 8.09
C ALA A 25 -4.02 10.70 8.62
N LYS A 26 -3.38 9.55 8.81
CA LYS A 26 -1.99 9.47 9.34
C LYS A 26 -0.95 10.14 8.43
N ASN A 27 -1.28 10.38 7.17
CA ASN A 27 -0.44 11.04 6.18
C ASN A 27 -0.87 12.48 5.87
N ASP A 28 -1.87 13.01 6.58
CA ASP A 28 -2.27 14.41 6.43
C ASP A 28 -1.31 15.31 7.23
N GLU A 29 -0.48 16.08 6.55
CA GLU A 29 0.60 16.88 7.15
C GLU A 29 0.08 17.94 8.12
N GLU A 30 -0.99 18.66 7.76
CA GLU A 30 -1.60 19.66 8.66
C GLU A 30 -2.12 19.03 9.94
N PHE A 31 -2.62 17.79 9.88
CA PHE A 31 -3.06 17.08 11.07
C PHE A 31 -1.89 16.60 11.93
N LYS A 32 -0.80 16.17 11.29
CA LYS A 32 0.43 15.79 12.00
C LYS A 32 1.07 16.98 12.72
N ALA A 33 1.07 18.15 12.07
CA ALA A 33 1.61 19.38 12.66
C ALA A 33 0.93 19.77 13.98
N LEU A 34 -0.32 19.37 14.19
CA LEU A 34 -1.02 19.56 15.45
C LEU A 34 -0.46 18.70 16.62
N ALA A 35 0.43 17.74 16.35
CA ALA A 35 1.11 16.98 17.39
C ALA A 35 2.10 17.85 18.20
N ASP A 36 2.57 18.94 17.60
CA ASP A 36 3.48 19.92 18.23
C ASP A 36 2.75 21.21 18.64
N HIS A 37 1.42 21.17 18.79
CA HIS A 37 0.60 22.30 19.20
C HIS A 37 0.90 22.74 20.63
N GLU A 38 0.78 24.03 20.95
CA GLU A 38 1.07 24.60 22.27
C GLU A 38 0.17 24.04 23.39
N ASP A 39 -1.06 23.62 23.08
CA ASP A 39 -2.01 23.06 24.06
C ASP A 39 -1.85 21.53 24.12
N ASP A 40 -1.41 21.01 25.30
CA ASP A 40 -1.22 19.59 25.57
C ASP A 40 -2.49 18.73 25.32
N ARG A 41 -3.68 19.32 25.43
CA ARG A 41 -4.95 18.63 25.18
C ARG A 41 -5.13 18.38 23.67
N VAL A 42 -4.66 19.32 22.83
CA VAL A 42 -4.65 19.15 21.36
C VAL A 42 -3.65 18.08 21.01
N GLN A 43 -2.41 18.14 21.54
CA GLN A 43 -1.40 17.10 21.33
C GLN A 43 -1.93 15.73 21.71
N SER A 44 -2.55 15.61 22.90
CA SER A 44 -3.12 14.35 23.39
C SER A 44 -4.23 13.81 22.47
N ALA A 45 -5.11 14.68 21.97
CA ALA A 45 -6.18 14.29 21.05
C ALA A 45 -5.63 13.82 19.68
N VAL A 46 -4.61 14.49 19.17
CA VAL A 46 -3.92 14.13 17.93
C VAL A 46 -3.16 12.83 18.11
N ALA A 47 -2.40 12.68 19.19
CA ALA A 47 -1.67 11.46 19.53
C ALA A 47 -2.62 10.25 19.67
N ALA A 48 -3.75 10.41 20.35
CA ALA A 48 -4.78 9.38 20.44
C ALA A 48 -5.31 8.98 19.06
N ARG A 49 -5.57 9.93 18.17
CA ARG A 49 -6.03 9.65 16.81
C ARG A 49 -4.96 8.99 15.94
N LEU A 50 -3.71 9.47 15.99
CA LEU A 50 -2.58 8.90 15.27
C LEU A 50 -2.19 7.52 15.80
N GLY A 51 -2.29 7.33 17.11
CA GLY A 51 -2.00 6.09 17.82
C GLY A 51 -3.09 5.03 17.70
N THR A 52 -4.33 5.40 17.29
CA THR A 52 -5.41 4.44 17.15
C THR A 52 -5.04 3.41 16.07
N LYS A 53 -4.80 2.18 16.51
CA LYS A 53 -4.55 1.07 15.61
C LYS A 53 -5.82 0.78 14.81
N SER A 54 -5.65 0.41 13.56
CA SER A 54 -6.76 -0.11 12.77
C SER A 54 -7.31 -1.38 13.42
N THR A 55 -8.61 -1.44 13.67
CA THR A 55 -9.30 -2.64 14.18
C THR A 55 -9.42 -3.75 13.12
N LEU A 56 -8.87 -3.54 11.93
CA LEU A 56 -8.97 -4.50 10.82
C LEU A 56 -8.30 -5.85 11.16
N GLU A 57 -7.18 -5.85 11.87
CA GLU A 57 -6.51 -7.09 12.28
C GLU A 57 -7.35 -7.85 13.29
N GLU A 58 -7.91 -7.17 14.29
CA GLU A 58 -8.77 -7.76 15.30
C GLU A 58 -10.05 -8.33 14.68
N THR A 59 -10.71 -7.55 13.82
CA THR A 59 -11.94 -7.98 13.13
C THR A 59 -11.68 -9.20 12.24
N ARG A 60 -10.56 -9.24 11.52
CA ARG A 60 -10.20 -10.39 10.69
C ARG A 60 -9.83 -11.60 11.52
N THR A 61 -9.10 -11.42 12.60
CA THR A 61 -8.74 -12.51 13.53
C THR A 61 -9.99 -13.11 14.15
N GLN A 62 -10.90 -12.27 14.64
CA GLN A 62 -12.18 -12.75 15.19
C GLN A 62 -12.98 -13.52 14.14
N ARG A 63 -13.02 -13.01 12.90
CA ARG A 63 -13.71 -13.70 11.80
C ARG A 63 -13.09 -15.07 11.50
N PHE A 64 -11.77 -15.21 11.55
CA PHE A 64 -11.09 -16.51 11.38
C PHE A 64 -11.43 -17.48 12.51
N ILE A 65 -11.45 -17.00 13.75
CA ILE A 65 -11.86 -17.80 14.91
C ILE A 65 -13.31 -18.28 14.77
N ASP A 66 -14.22 -17.41 14.35
CA ASP A 66 -15.62 -17.77 14.19
C ASP A 66 -15.84 -18.77 13.03
N ILE A 67 -15.04 -18.67 11.97
CA ILE A 67 -15.09 -19.63 10.87
C ILE A 67 -14.50 -20.97 11.31
N SER A 68 -13.38 -20.99 12.03
CA SER A 68 -12.73 -22.24 12.47
C SER A 68 -13.65 -23.10 13.35
N LYS A 69 -14.59 -22.49 14.08
CA LYS A 69 -15.62 -23.20 14.85
C LYS A 69 -16.64 -23.93 13.97
N ARG A 70 -16.77 -23.55 12.71
CA ARG A 70 -17.76 -24.08 11.76
C ARG A 70 -17.17 -25.05 10.74
N GLY A 71 -15.84 -25.06 10.57
CA GLY A 71 -15.14 -25.90 9.62
C GLY A 71 -14.00 -25.20 8.89
N THR A 72 -13.80 -25.56 7.65
CA THR A 72 -12.73 -25.01 6.82
C THR A 72 -12.98 -23.55 6.43
N LEU A 73 -11.88 -22.81 6.21
CA LEU A 73 -11.92 -21.41 5.79
C LEU A 73 -12.40 -21.31 4.33
N PRO A 74 -13.56 -20.68 4.06
CA PRO A 74 -13.97 -20.38 2.71
C PRO A 74 -13.10 -19.25 2.13
N VAL A 75 -12.92 -19.25 0.81
CA VAL A 75 -12.27 -18.14 0.07
C VAL A 75 -13.34 -17.45 -0.78
N PRO A 76 -14.20 -16.62 -0.18
CA PRO A 76 -15.25 -15.94 -0.91
C PRO A 76 -14.64 -14.85 -1.79
N VAL A 77 -14.92 -14.91 -3.08
CA VAL A 77 -14.48 -13.91 -4.05
C VAL A 77 -15.68 -13.42 -4.85
N ARG A 78 -15.68 -12.13 -5.15
CA ARG A 78 -16.68 -11.47 -5.98
C ARG A 78 -16.08 -11.14 -7.33
N TYR A 79 -16.73 -11.61 -8.38
CA TYR A 79 -16.36 -11.28 -9.75
C TYR A 79 -16.55 -9.79 -10.02
N TYR A 80 -15.61 -9.20 -10.76
CA TYR A 80 -15.64 -7.79 -11.16
C TYR A 80 -15.86 -6.82 -9.97
N ALA A 81 -15.15 -7.05 -8.88
CA ALA A 81 -15.32 -6.25 -7.65
C ALA A 81 -14.75 -4.84 -7.74
N ALA A 82 -13.82 -4.62 -8.65
CA ALA A 82 -13.22 -3.32 -8.95
C ALA A 82 -13.57 -2.88 -10.37
N HIS A 83 -13.60 -1.57 -10.63
CA HIS A 83 -13.85 -1.00 -11.96
C HIS A 83 -12.83 -1.47 -13.03
N THR A 84 -11.68 -1.94 -12.62
CA THR A 84 -10.64 -2.53 -13.47
C THR A 84 -10.88 -4.01 -13.80
N GLY A 85 -12.02 -4.59 -13.42
CA GLY A 85 -12.36 -5.98 -13.67
C GLY A 85 -11.73 -6.99 -12.71
N ARG A 86 -10.99 -6.54 -11.68
CA ARG A 86 -10.37 -7.45 -10.71
C ARG A 86 -11.40 -8.11 -9.81
N TRP A 87 -11.16 -9.37 -9.48
CA TRP A 87 -11.86 -10.06 -8.40
C TRP A 87 -11.52 -9.42 -7.06
N GLY A 88 -12.47 -9.35 -6.16
CA GLY A 88 -12.28 -8.86 -4.80
C GLY A 88 -12.77 -9.87 -3.77
N GLY A 89 -12.31 -9.69 -2.53
CA GLY A 89 -12.81 -10.49 -1.42
C GLY A 89 -14.28 -10.17 -1.11
N ASP A 90 -15.01 -11.16 -0.64
CA ASP A 90 -16.38 -11.06 -0.21
C ASP A 90 -16.55 -11.55 1.25
N ASP A 91 -17.78 -11.59 1.76
CA ASP A 91 -18.13 -12.06 3.13
C ASP A 91 -17.20 -11.51 4.23
N LYS A 92 -16.81 -10.24 4.13
CA LYS A 92 -15.90 -9.56 5.08
C LYS A 92 -14.52 -10.23 5.23
N ILE A 93 -14.18 -11.14 4.32
CA ILE A 93 -12.87 -11.77 4.23
C ILE A 93 -12.26 -11.40 2.89
N ASN A 94 -11.15 -10.69 2.92
CA ASN A 94 -10.36 -10.45 1.72
C ASN A 94 -8.99 -11.10 1.88
N MET A 95 -8.86 -12.31 1.34
CA MET A 95 -7.62 -13.09 1.40
C MET A 95 -6.46 -12.41 0.65
N GLN A 96 -6.77 -11.64 -0.39
CA GLN A 96 -5.78 -10.89 -1.18
C GLN A 96 -5.12 -9.78 -0.36
N ASN A 97 -5.84 -9.22 0.63
CA ASN A 97 -5.41 -8.10 1.45
C ASN A 97 -5.11 -8.51 2.90
N LEU A 98 -4.72 -9.76 3.13
CA LEU A 98 -4.25 -10.16 4.45
C LEU A 98 -2.96 -9.41 4.77
N PRO A 99 -2.81 -8.90 6.01
CA PRO A 99 -1.63 -8.16 6.39
C PRO A 99 -0.40 -9.07 6.30
N SER A 100 0.66 -8.57 5.67
CA SER A 100 1.94 -9.27 5.52
C SER A 100 3.08 -8.58 6.27
N ARG A 101 2.84 -7.37 6.75
CA ARG A 101 3.82 -6.53 7.47
C ARG A 101 3.39 -6.32 8.91
N GLY A 102 4.33 -5.89 9.73
CA GLY A 102 4.11 -5.68 11.17
C GLY A 102 4.17 -6.98 11.98
N PRO A 103 4.16 -6.86 13.33
CA PRO A 103 4.39 -7.99 14.23
C PRO A 103 3.29 -9.07 14.15
N ASN A 104 2.07 -8.71 13.84
CA ASN A 104 0.93 -9.61 13.79
C ASN A 104 0.50 -10.02 12.35
N GLY A 105 0.91 -9.26 11.33
CA GLY A 105 0.47 -9.51 9.96
C GLY A 105 0.84 -10.89 9.45
N LYS A 106 2.08 -11.31 9.72
CA LYS A 106 2.54 -12.68 9.35
C LYS A 106 1.84 -13.77 10.15
N LYS A 107 1.43 -13.52 11.40
CA LYS A 107 0.77 -14.52 12.25
C LYS A 107 -0.59 -14.90 11.71
N LEU A 108 -1.39 -13.90 11.30
CA LEU A 108 -2.71 -14.16 10.72
C LEU A 108 -2.62 -14.99 9.42
N LYS A 109 -1.66 -14.66 8.56
CA LYS A 109 -1.42 -15.44 7.34
C LYS A 109 -0.96 -16.87 7.64
N ARG A 110 -0.10 -17.06 8.64
CA ARG A 110 0.40 -18.37 9.09
C ARG A 110 -0.64 -19.21 9.83
N SER A 111 -1.76 -18.64 10.28
CA SER A 111 -2.84 -19.41 10.91
C SER A 111 -3.70 -20.19 9.91
N ILE A 112 -3.50 -19.95 8.61
CA ILE A 112 -4.15 -20.70 7.54
C ILE A 112 -3.32 -21.97 7.31
N LEU A 113 -3.89 -23.11 7.66
CA LEU A 113 -3.23 -24.41 7.57
C LEU A 113 -3.98 -25.32 6.61
N ALA A 114 -3.25 -26.20 5.93
CA ALA A 114 -3.86 -27.26 5.18
C ALA A 114 -4.44 -28.32 6.14
N PRO A 115 -5.61 -28.93 5.82
CA PRO A 115 -6.07 -30.10 6.53
C PRO A 115 -5.10 -31.27 6.42
N GLU A 116 -5.24 -32.27 7.28
CA GLU A 116 -4.43 -33.48 7.21
C GLU A 116 -4.55 -34.15 5.83
N GLY A 117 -3.44 -34.58 5.26
CA GLY A 117 -3.36 -35.15 3.92
C GLY A 117 -3.38 -34.15 2.77
N TYR A 118 -3.42 -32.85 3.04
CA TYR A 118 -3.42 -31.79 2.03
C TYR A 118 -2.20 -30.89 2.16
N THR A 119 -1.85 -30.21 1.06
CA THR A 119 -0.81 -29.20 1.03
C THR A 119 -1.39 -27.88 0.52
N LEU A 120 -1.08 -26.78 1.20
CA LEU A 120 -1.42 -25.44 0.75
C LEU A 120 -0.34 -24.95 -0.21
N ILE A 121 -0.74 -24.62 -1.44
CA ILE A 121 0.13 -24.04 -2.45
C ILE A 121 -0.29 -22.58 -2.66
N ASP A 122 0.64 -21.66 -2.42
CA ASP A 122 0.47 -20.22 -2.70
C ASP A 122 1.34 -19.87 -3.92
N CYS A 123 0.71 -19.43 -4.98
CA CYS A 123 1.38 -19.14 -6.24
C CYS A 123 0.96 -17.75 -6.76
N ASP A 124 1.93 -16.89 -7.03
CA ASP A 124 1.71 -15.55 -7.55
C ASP A 124 2.51 -15.32 -8.82
N SER A 125 1.88 -14.68 -9.82
CA SER A 125 2.56 -14.27 -11.05
C SER A 125 3.38 -13.01 -10.77
N SER A 126 4.69 -13.20 -10.62
CA SER A 126 5.61 -12.12 -10.28
C SER A 126 5.54 -10.98 -11.28
N GLN A 127 5.22 -9.78 -10.79
CA GLN A 127 5.25 -8.51 -11.54
C GLN A 127 4.40 -8.54 -12.83
N ILE A 128 3.30 -9.30 -12.84
CA ILE A 128 2.51 -9.55 -14.06
C ILE A 128 2.05 -8.25 -14.75
N GLU A 129 1.70 -7.23 -14.00
CA GLU A 129 1.23 -5.96 -14.56
C GLU A 129 2.34 -5.25 -15.34
N ALA A 130 3.54 -5.18 -14.79
CA ALA A 130 4.69 -4.57 -15.47
C ALA A 130 5.13 -5.39 -16.71
N ARG A 131 5.06 -6.72 -16.62
CA ARG A 131 5.35 -7.62 -17.75
C ARG A 131 4.37 -7.43 -18.90
N VAL A 132 3.09 -7.43 -18.60
CA VAL A 132 2.04 -7.23 -19.62
C VAL A 132 2.10 -5.83 -20.21
N LEU A 133 2.36 -4.82 -19.37
CA LEU A 133 2.51 -3.44 -19.87
C LEU A 133 3.70 -3.30 -20.81
N ALA A 134 4.87 -3.86 -20.48
CA ALA A 134 6.05 -3.85 -21.33
C ALA A 134 5.77 -4.52 -22.68
N TRP A 135 5.11 -5.67 -22.64
CA TRP A 135 4.72 -6.40 -23.84
C TRP A 135 3.73 -5.61 -24.72
N LEU A 136 2.68 -5.04 -24.14
CA LEU A 136 1.69 -4.24 -24.86
C LEU A 136 2.29 -2.95 -25.44
N ALA A 137 3.27 -2.36 -24.76
CA ALA A 137 3.98 -1.16 -25.21
C ALA A 137 5.05 -1.46 -26.28
N GLY A 138 5.33 -2.73 -26.58
CA GLY A 138 6.43 -3.12 -27.46
C GLY A 138 7.81 -2.75 -26.91
N GLN A 139 7.95 -2.71 -25.59
CA GLN A 139 9.21 -2.36 -24.91
C GLN A 139 10.09 -3.59 -24.75
N ASP A 140 10.82 -3.91 -25.80
CA ASP A 140 11.56 -5.18 -25.92
C ASP A 140 12.70 -5.31 -24.91
N ASP A 141 13.40 -4.23 -24.57
CA ASP A 141 14.47 -4.21 -23.56
C ASP A 141 13.94 -4.62 -22.18
N LEU A 142 12.79 -4.08 -21.79
CA LEU A 142 12.16 -4.43 -20.52
C LEU A 142 11.58 -5.84 -20.53
N THR A 143 10.99 -6.26 -21.64
CA THR A 143 10.49 -7.62 -21.80
C THR A 143 11.63 -8.64 -21.75
N GLN A 144 12.78 -8.33 -22.35
CA GLN A 144 13.95 -9.19 -22.28
C GLN A 144 14.56 -9.23 -20.88
N ALA A 145 14.63 -8.10 -20.17
CA ALA A 145 15.08 -8.04 -18.78
C ALA A 145 14.22 -8.95 -17.87
N PHE A 146 12.90 -8.96 -18.07
CA PHE A 146 12.02 -9.88 -17.37
C PHE A 146 12.28 -11.35 -17.74
N ALA A 147 12.56 -11.66 -18.99
CA ALA A 147 12.88 -13.01 -19.45
C ALA A 147 14.19 -13.53 -18.83
N ASN A 148 15.16 -12.64 -18.67
CA ASN A 148 16.46 -12.93 -18.05
C ASN A 148 16.39 -12.98 -16.50
N ASN A 149 15.22 -12.76 -15.88
CA ASN A 149 15.05 -12.63 -14.44
C ASN A 149 15.86 -11.48 -13.80
N GLU A 150 16.12 -10.42 -14.55
CA GLU A 150 16.78 -9.23 -14.04
C GLU A 150 15.86 -8.47 -13.06
N ASP A 151 16.46 -7.76 -12.11
CA ASP A 151 15.70 -6.89 -11.20
C ASP A 151 15.38 -5.55 -11.89
N VAL A 152 14.32 -5.52 -12.66
CA VAL A 152 13.89 -4.32 -13.44
C VAL A 152 13.74 -3.06 -12.59
N TYR A 153 13.51 -3.22 -11.28
CA TYR A 153 13.46 -2.09 -10.35
C TYR A 153 14.84 -1.53 -10.05
N LYS A 154 15.87 -2.38 -10.00
CA LYS A 154 17.27 -1.97 -9.93
C LYS A 154 17.71 -1.34 -11.24
N VAL A 155 17.37 -1.93 -12.38
CA VAL A 155 17.64 -1.36 -13.71
C VAL A 155 17.06 0.05 -13.82
N MET A 156 15.81 0.25 -13.41
CA MET A 156 15.20 1.58 -13.41
C MET A 156 15.91 2.55 -12.45
N ALA A 157 16.23 2.11 -11.23
CA ALA A 157 16.95 2.93 -10.27
C ALA A 157 18.35 3.32 -10.76
N SER A 158 19.07 2.38 -11.37
CA SER A 158 20.37 2.63 -12.01
C SER A 158 20.28 3.76 -13.04
N ARG A 159 19.25 3.75 -13.87
CA ARG A 159 19.01 4.81 -14.87
C ARG A 159 18.66 6.15 -14.23
N ILE A 160 17.82 6.16 -13.19
CA ILE A 160 17.41 7.38 -12.48
C ILE A 160 18.61 8.05 -11.77
N TYR A 161 19.40 7.25 -11.05
CA TYR A 161 20.48 7.76 -10.20
C TYR A 161 21.85 7.78 -10.88
N GLY A 162 21.98 7.22 -12.08
CA GLY A 162 23.25 7.15 -12.79
C GLY A 162 24.33 6.30 -12.10
N VAL A 163 23.89 5.28 -11.33
CA VAL A 163 24.80 4.36 -10.60
C VAL A 163 24.70 2.95 -11.19
N PRO A 164 25.78 2.13 -11.10
CA PRO A 164 25.72 0.73 -11.50
C PRO A 164 24.66 -0.06 -10.71
N GLU A 165 24.06 -1.10 -11.32
CA GLU A 165 22.97 -1.87 -10.71
C GLU A 165 23.36 -2.57 -9.40
N ASP A 166 24.61 -2.99 -9.27
CA ASP A 166 25.17 -3.62 -8.07
C ASP A 166 25.34 -2.63 -6.91
N GLU A 167 25.49 -1.34 -7.20
CA GLU A 167 25.56 -0.25 -6.22
C GLU A 167 24.21 0.32 -5.82
N VAL A 168 23.11 -0.06 -6.50
CA VAL A 168 21.76 0.41 -6.20
C VAL A 168 21.34 0.00 -4.79
N THR A 169 21.09 1.00 -3.96
CA THR A 169 20.61 0.81 -2.57
C THR A 169 19.16 0.32 -2.53
N LYS A 170 18.72 -0.14 -1.36
CA LYS A 170 17.31 -0.56 -1.17
C LYS A 170 16.33 0.61 -1.38
N ASP A 171 16.73 1.80 -1.01
CA ASP A 171 15.91 3.01 -1.11
C ASP A 171 15.80 3.45 -2.56
N GLN A 172 16.90 3.48 -3.29
CA GLN A 172 16.91 3.75 -4.72
C GLN A 172 16.09 2.72 -5.51
N ARG A 173 16.23 1.42 -5.17
CA ARG A 173 15.41 0.36 -5.76
C ARG A 173 13.93 0.57 -5.47
N PHE A 174 13.58 1.09 -4.28
CA PHE A 174 12.20 1.41 -3.95
C PHE A 174 11.66 2.55 -4.82
N VAL A 175 12.45 3.58 -5.09
CA VAL A 175 12.10 4.65 -6.05
C VAL A 175 11.91 4.07 -7.44
N GLY A 176 12.85 3.27 -7.95
CA GLY A 176 12.71 2.61 -9.25
C GLY A 176 11.45 1.73 -9.37
N LYS A 177 11.09 1.01 -8.29
CA LYS A 177 9.83 0.27 -8.21
C LYS A 177 8.62 1.19 -8.29
N THR A 178 8.63 2.30 -7.56
CA THR A 178 7.53 3.25 -7.52
C THR A 178 7.36 3.93 -8.87
N THR A 179 8.46 4.21 -9.57
CA THR A 179 8.47 4.76 -10.92
C THR A 179 7.82 3.83 -11.92
N ILE A 180 8.27 2.56 -12.00
CA ILE A 180 7.69 1.59 -12.96
C ILE A 180 6.20 1.38 -12.70
N LEU A 181 5.80 1.18 -11.46
CA LEU A 181 4.40 0.96 -11.14
C LEU A 181 3.58 2.23 -11.32
N GLY A 182 4.09 3.37 -10.90
CA GLY A 182 3.40 4.66 -11.00
C GLY A 182 3.20 5.08 -12.45
N ALA A 183 4.26 5.05 -13.26
CA ALA A 183 4.19 5.37 -14.68
C ALA A 183 3.23 4.43 -15.43
N GLY A 184 3.22 3.15 -15.08
CA GLY A 184 2.31 2.16 -15.64
C GLY A 184 0.83 2.47 -15.40
N TYR A 185 0.51 3.23 -14.35
CA TYR A 185 -0.83 3.72 -14.05
C TYR A 185 -1.05 5.18 -14.44
N GLY A 186 -0.16 5.79 -15.20
CA GLY A 186 -0.28 7.18 -15.65
C GLY A 186 -0.08 8.20 -14.52
N MET A 187 0.75 7.87 -13.53
CA MET A 187 1.06 8.79 -12.42
C MET A 187 1.91 9.96 -12.95
N GLY A 188 1.43 11.18 -12.74
CA GLY A 188 2.21 12.39 -13.05
C GLY A 188 3.15 12.77 -11.90
N ALA A 189 4.10 13.68 -12.19
CA ALA A 189 5.19 14.10 -11.30
C ALA A 189 4.72 14.55 -9.90
N VAL A 190 3.70 15.39 -9.81
CA VAL A 190 3.16 15.88 -8.52
C VAL A 190 2.74 14.72 -7.62
N ARG A 191 1.98 13.76 -8.16
CA ARG A 191 1.50 12.62 -7.39
C ARG A 191 2.62 11.64 -7.05
N PHE A 192 3.62 11.53 -7.90
CA PHE A 192 4.81 10.73 -7.66
C PHE A 192 5.61 11.30 -6.49
N GLN A 193 5.87 12.62 -6.49
CA GLN A 193 6.51 13.33 -5.39
C GLN A 193 5.77 13.14 -4.06
N GLU A 194 4.43 13.36 -4.05
CA GLU A 194 3.60 13.15 -2.85
C GLU A 194 3.71 11.71 -2.32
N GLN A 195 3.72 10.74 -3.22
CA GLN A 195 3.84 9.34 -2.85
C GLN A 195 5.20 9.03 -2.24
N LEU A 196 6.29 9.49 -2.84
CA LEU A 196 7.64 9.32 -2.29
C LEU A 196 7.78 10.01 -0.94
N LYS A 197 7.29 11.24 -0.79
CA LYS A 197 7.26 11.96 0.48
C LYS A 197 6.49 11.21 1.55
N GLY A 198 5.36 10.58 1.21
CA GLY A 198 4.60 9.72 2.12
C GLY A 198 5.37 8.49 2.60
N PHE A 199 6.43 8.08 1.92
CA PHE A 199 7.37 7.02 2.32
C PHE A 199 8.66 7.52 2.96
N GLY A 200 8.80 8.84 3.16
CA GLY A 200 9.97 9.46 3.77
C GLY A 200 11.09 9.80 2.80
N PHE A 201 10.82 9.77 1.49
CA PHE A 201 11.76 10.20 0.45
C PHE A 201 11.40 11.61 0.00
N ASP A 202 12.31 12.56 0.18
CA ASP A 202 12.15 13.91 -0.31
C ASP A 202 12.80 14.02 -1.70
N MET A 203 12.04 14.53 -2.66
CA MET A 203 12.46 14.71 -4.05
C MET A 203 11.84 16.01 -4.55
N GLU A 204 12.61 16.84 -5.25
CA GLU A 204 12.06 18.06 -5.84
C GLU A 204 11.13 17.74 -7.01
N LEU A 205 10.17 18.64 -7.28
CA LEU A 205 9.17 18.40 -8.34
C LEU A 205 9.82 18.34 -9.73
N GLY A 206 10.94 19.02 -9.91
CA GLY A 206 11.72 18.98 -11.15
C GLY A 206 12.48 17.67 -11.37
N GLU A 207 12.65 16.86 -10.32
CA GLU A 207 13.32 15.55 -10.35
C GLU A 207 12.30 14.40 -10.43
N ALA A 208 11.01 14.66 -10.15
CA ALA A 208 9.90 13.70 -10.16
C ALA A 208 9.25 13.62 -11.55
#